data_9b763a4e4b9afcdaf162f03dc41dbe2a
#
_entry.id   9b763a4e4b9afcdaf162f03dc41dbe2a
#
_cell.length_a   1.000
_cell.length_b   1.000
_cell.length_c   1.000
_cell.angle_alpha   90.00
_cell.angle_beta   90.00
_cell.angle_gamma   90.00
#
_symmetry.space_group_name_H-M   'P 1'
#
loop_
_entity.id
_entity.type
_entity.pdbx_description
1 polymer ?
#
loop_
_entity_poly.entity_id
_entity_poly.type
_entity_poly.pdbx_seq_one_letter_code
_entity_poly.pdbx_strand_id
1 'polypeptide(L)'
;MKTMKLKGLFLCLVFLLCNAISHAADDLITRQVTIKLDKAGTLPDKIGSSKKYKITNLKIIGEINGTDWRLIRDMASEDDYGRTKGKLSTLDLSEAKIVKGGSFYYNDDGSKTSNDVLGPYAFSDCPCLTNLTLPSGVTEIGDFAFRNCKGLTSLTLPSGVTKIGRCAFWDCYGLTSLTLPSGVTEIGYDAFKDCYGLTSLTLPSGVAEIKSGTFCDCSGLTSLSLPSGLTSIGESAFSGCSGLTDLTLPSGVTEIGIYAFSGCSGLTSLTLSSGISIGGSAFKGCSGLKTVSFCINDDLETYLTKGHSYIDVDCAIKYYLSGEEITSIVIPSSVTTLGEYAFQRCSTLQAVYVSWPTPISAGSAFSGVGISKCTLYVPQGTETDYFLADVWGYFGNIVEYDPTGIDKVTTSTDAKELSRYSVNGQRLSAPAKGLNIVKYSDGSVKKVAVQ
;
A
#
# COMPACT_ATOMS: atom_id res chain seq x y z
N MET A 1 17.61 64.18 -27.17
CA MET A 1 16.13 64.21 -27.36
C MET A 1 15.51 62.92 -27.93
N LYS A 2 16.25 61.88 -28.41
CA LYS A 2 15.70 60.66 -28.94
C LYS A 2 15.41 59.57 -27.85
N THR A 3 16.10 59.63 -26.71
CA THR A 3 15.93 58.58 -25.62
C THR A 3 14.74 58.84 -24.72
N MET A 4 14.17 60.00 -24.63
CA MET A 4 12.98 60.29 -23.82
C MET A 4 11.68 59.85 -24.51
N LYS A 5 11.61 59.83 -25.86
CA LYS A 5 10.40 59.37 -26.57
C LYS A 5 10.18 57.83 -26.48
N LEU A 6 11.29 57.07 -26.38
CA LEU A 6 11.17 55.59 -26.30
C LEU A 6 10.71 55.12 -24.92
N LYS A 7 11.11 55.82 -23.83
CA LYS A 7 10.64 55.49 -22.47
C LYS A 7 9.14 55.79 -22.25
N GLY A 8 8.63 56.86 -22.87
CA GLY A 8 7.22 57.20 -22.82
C GLY A 8 6.34 56.20 -23.57
N LEU A 9 6.83 55.69 -24.72
CA LEU A 9 6.10 54.69 -25.50
C LEU A 9 6.05 53.33 -24.79
N PHE A 10 7.13 52.93 -24.08
CA PHE A 10 7.19 51.70 -23.30
C PHE A 10 6.28 51.76 -22.05
N LEU A 11 6.21 52.93 -21.40
CA LEU A 11 5.32 53.14 -20.25
C LEU A 11 3.85 53.11 -20.68
N CYS A 12 3.48 53.69 -21.83
CA CYS A 12 2.12 53.59 -22.37
C CYS A 12 1.75 52.17 -22.79
N LEU A 13 2.70 51.35 -23.32
CA LEU A 13 2.45 49.98 -23.70
C LEU A 13 2.25 49.10 -22.46
N VAL A 14 3.02 49.34 -21.38
CA VAL A 14 2.87 48.64 -20.11
C VAL A 14 1.53 49.03 -19.43
N PHE A 15 1.14 50.30 -19.48
CA PHE A 15 -0.17 50.74 -18.97
C PHE A 15 -1.35 50.18 -19.79
N LEU A 16 -1.22 50.08 -21.12
CA LEU A 16 -2.24 49.43 -21.97
C LEU A 16 -2.31 47.95 -21.75
N LEU A 17 -1.19 47.23 -21.53
CA LEU A 17 -1.15 45.82 -21.17
C LEU A 17 -1.71 45.57 -19.75
N CYS A 18 -1.39 46.42 -18.76
CA CYS A 18 -1.98 46.36 -17.43
C CYS A 18 -3.49 46.61 -17.45
N ASN A 19 -3.98 47.58 -18.24
CA ASN A 19 -5.41 47.80 -18.39
C ASN A 19 -6.12 46.69 -19.17
N ALA A 20 -5.46 46.05 -20.14
CA ALA A 20 -6.02 44.91 -20.86
C ALA A 20 -6.09 43.64 -19.93
N ILE A 21 -5.12 43.47 -19.02
CA ILE A 21 -5.13 42.41 -18.02
C ILE A 21 -6.18 42.71 -16.94
N SER A 22 -6.34 43.98 -16.50
CA SER A 22 -7.39 44.35 -15.53
C SER A 22 -8.79 44.23 -16.12
N HIS A 23 -9.00 44.53 -17.40
CA HIS A 23 -10.32 44.35 -18.05
C HIS A 23 -10.67 42.89 -18.25
N ALA A 24 -9.69 42.00 -18.46
CA ALA A 24 -9.97 40.54 -18.52
C ALA A 24 -10.33 39.95 -17.15
N ALA A 25 -9.83 40.54 -16.05
CA ALA A 25 -10.19 40.13 -14.68
C ALA A 25 -11.57 40.67 -14.24
N ASP A 26 -11.97 41.84 -14.75
CA ASP A 26 -13.27 42.46 -14.37
C ASP A 26 -14.50 41.80 -14.99
N ASP A 27 -14.32 40.86 -15.91
CA ASP A 27 -15.44 40.18 -16.60
C ASP A 27 -15.88 38.85 -15.91
N LEU A 28 -15.13 38.37 -14.91
CA LEU A 28 -15.47 37.17 -14.17
C LEU A 28 -16.51 37.41 -13.07
N ILE A 29 -17.47 36.50 -12.96
CA ILE A 29 -18.50 36.51 -11.92
C ILE A 29 -17.99 35.66 -10.76
N THR A 30 -17.30 36.29 -9.80
CA THR A 30 -16.68 35.64 -8.64
C THR A 30 -17.61 35.48 -7.44
N ARG A 31 -18.66 36.31 -7.35
CA ARG A 31 -19.71 36.11 -6.34
C ARG A 31 -20.46 34.82 -6.59
N GLN A 32 -20.91 34.14 -5.54
CA GLN A 32 -21.73 32.95 -5.69
C GLN A 32 -23.00 33.23 -6.49
N VAL A 33 -23.18 32.47 -7.57
CA VAL A 33 -24.39 32.43 -8.36
C VAL A 33 -25.24 31.24 -7.89
N THR A 34 -26.40 31.48 -7.31
CA THR A 34 -27.30 30.39 -6.87
C THR A 34 -28.40 30.20 -7.91
N ILE A 35 -28.52 28.97 -8.41
CA ILE A 35 -29.53 28.58 -9.38
C ILE A 35 -30.46 27.52 -8.75
N LYS A 36 -31.75 27.83 -8.67
CA LYS A 36 -32.77 26.86 -8.30
C LYS A 36 -33.38 26.27 -9.56
N LEU A 37 -33.38 24.96 -9.64
CA LEU A 37 -33.96 24.19 -10.73
C LEU A 37 -35.32 23.64 -10.27
N ASP A 38 -36.37 23.99 -11.00
CA ASP A 38 -37.74 23.47 -10.79
C ASP A 38 -37.92 22.14 -11.54
N LYS A 39 -37.04 21.87 -12.52
CA LYS A 39 -37.01 20.67 -13.34
C LYS A 39 -35.57 20.34 -13.75
N ALA A 40 -35.16 19.06 -13.65
CA ALA A 40 -33.88 18.60 -14.14
C ALA A 40 -33.71 18.82 -15.65
N GLY A 41 -32.51 19.20 -16.09
CA GLY A 41 -32.17 19.48 -17.49
C GLY A 41 -32.37 20.94 -17.92
N THR A 42 -32.70 21.86 -17.00
CA THR A 42 -32.99 23.27 -17.32
C THR A 42 -31.86 24.24 -16.94
N LEU A 43 -30.76 23.77 -16.40
CA LEU A 43 -29.61 24.64 -16.07
C LEU A 43 -29.06 25.43 -17.26
N PRO A 44 -28.96 24.85 -18.49
CA PRO A 44 -28.50 25.59 -19.67
C PRO A 44 -29.36 26.82 -19.99
N ASP A 45 -30.67 26.72 -19.81
CA ASP A 45 -31.61 27.82 -20.06
C ASP A 45 -31.46 28.95 -19.02
N LYS A 46 -31.16 28.58 -17.76
CA LYS A 46 -31.00 29.52 -16.66
C LYS A 46 -29.67 30.29 -16.67
N ILE A 47 -28.56 29.64 -17.11
CA ILE A 47 -27.24 30.29 -17.18
C ILE A 47 -27.05 31.04 -18.49
N GLY A 48 -27.40 30.43 -19.61
CA GLY A 48 -27.22 30.96 -20.95
C GLY A 48 -25.74 30.92 -21.41
N SER A 49 -25.53 30.89 -22.72
CA SER A 49 -24.20 30.71 -23.34
C SER A 49 -23.19 31.83 -23.03
N SER A 50 -23.67 33.06 -22.85
CA SER A 50 -22.79 34.24 -22.61
C SER A 50 -22.16 34.28 -21.23
N LYS A 51 -22.76 33.61 -20.22
CA LYS A 51 -22.31 33.62 -18.83
C LYS A 51 -21.53 32.36 -18.41
N LYS A 52 -21.68 31.25 -19.14
CA LYS A 52 -21.16 29.95 -18.70
C LYS A 52 -19.64 29.92 -18.41
N TYR A 53 -18.86 30.72 -19.16
CA TYR A 53 -17.40 30.80 -18.97
C TYR A 53 -16.93 31.98 -18.10
N LYS A 54 -17.89 32.73 -17.52
CA LYS A 54 -17.61 33.85 -16.61
C LYS A 54 -17.85 33.48 -15.14
N ILE A 55 -18.72 32.53 -14.87
CA ILE A 55 -19.07 32.12 -13.50
C ILE A 55 -17.94 31.25 -12.93
N THR A 56 -17.39 31.69 -11.80
CA THR A 56 -16.35 30.94 -11.07
C THR A 56 -16.89 30.27 -9.81
N ASN A 57 -18.05 30.69 -9.32
CA ASN A 57 -18.65 30.17 -8.08
C ASN A 57 -20.14 29.93 -8.32
N LEU A 58 -20.58 28.66 -8.29
CA LEU A 58 -21.93 28.24 -8.60
C LEU A 58 -22.51 27.35 -7.49
N LYS A 59 -23.72 27.65 -7.07
CA LYS A 59 -24.56 26.78 -6.24
C LYS A 59 -25.79 26.35 -7.03
N ILE A 60 -26.11 25.06 -6.99
CA ILE A 60 -27.28 24.49 -7.63
C ILE A 60 -28.19 23.86 -6.57
N ILE A 61 -29.48 24.15 -6.66
CA ILE A 61 -30.52 23.62 -5.79
C ILE A 61 -31.56 22.89 -6.65
N GLY A 62 -31.94 21.68 -6.26
CA GLY A 62 -32.95 20.89 -6.94
C GLY A 62 -32.39 19.72 -7.75
N GLU A 63 -33.22 19.11 -8.59
CA GLU A 63 -32.81 17.92 -9.35
C GLU A 63 -31.96 18.29 -10.55
N ILE A 64 -30.88 17.52 -10.77
CA ILE A 64 -29.95 17.66 -11.89
C ILE A 64 -29.82 16.31 -12.64
N ASN A 65 -29.74 16.38 -13.97
CA ASN A 65 -29.55 15.22 -14.84
C ASN A 65 -28.38 15.43 -15.83
N GLY A 66 -28.22 14.51 -16.79
CA GLY A 66 -27.11 14.54 -17.75
C GLY A 66 -27.03 15.84 -18.57
N THR A 67 -28.14 16.50 -18.86
CA THR A 67 -28.15 17.79 -19.58
C THR A 67 -27.53 18.91 -18.74
N ASP A 68 -27.86 18.97 -17.45
CA ASP A 68 -27.26 19.92 -16.50
C ASP A 68 -25.80 19.61 -16.29
N TRP A 69 -25.47 18.30 -16.16
CA TRP A 69 -24.10 17.84 -15.93
C TRP A 69 -23.15 18.20 -17.07
N ARG A 70 -23.62 18.09 -18.32
CA ARG A 70 -22.85 18.51 -19.51
C ARG A 70 -22.43 19.98 -19.39
N LEU A 71 -23.35 20.87 -19.02
CA LEU A 71 -23.02 22.28 -18.81
C LEU A 71 -22.03 22.50 -17.66
N ILE A 72 -22.22 21.82 -16.52
CA ILE A 72 -21.31 21.91 -15.37
C ILE A 72 -19.89 21.53 -15.81
N ARG A 73 -19.76 20.44 -16.57
CA ARG A 73 -18.47 20.03 -17.14
C ARG A 73 -17.86 21.09 -18.06
N ASP A 74 -18.65 21.61 -19.01
CA ASP A 74 -18.20 22.70 -19.92
C ASP A 74 -17.68 23.93 -19.15
N MET A 75 -18.25 24.21 -17.99
CA MET A 75 -17.87 25.34 -17.15
C MET A 75 -16.58 25.08 -16.36
N ALA A 76 -16.20 23.81 -16.11
CA ALA A 76 -15.06 23.42 -15.27
C ALA A 76 -13.92 22.78 -16.05
N SER A 77 -14.14 22.25 -17.27
CA SER A 77 -13.18 21.44 -18.02
C SER A 77 -12.21 22.26 -18.89
N GLU A 78 -11.13 21.62 -19.27
CA GLU A 78 -10.21 22.06 -20.33
C GLU A 78 -10.78 21.73 -21.73
N ASP A 79 -10.31 22.44 -22.76
CA ASP A 79 -10.58 22.09 -24.14
C ASP A 79 -9.61 20.98 -24.64
N ASP A 80 -9.89 20.43 -25.85
CA ASP A 80 -9.13 19.33 -26.48
C ASP A 80 -7.63 19.65 -26.69
N TYR A 81 -7.22 20.91 -26.51
CA TYR A 81 -5.84 21.39 -26.65
C TYR A 81 -5.20 21.74 -25.29
N GLY A 82 -5.81 21.36 -24.16
CA GLY A 82 -5.32 21.68 -22.83
C GLY A 82 -5.44 23.15 -22.44
N ARG A 83 -6.21 23.95 -23.21
CA ARG A 83 -6.53 25.34 -22.87
C ARG A 83 -7.81 25.37 -22.06
N THR A 84 -7.72 25.96 -20.89
CA THR A 84 -8.86 26.06 -19.95
C THR A 84 -9.92 27.00 -20.51
N LYS A 85 -11.04 26.46 -20.99
CA LYS A 85 -12.23 27.28 -21.33
C LYS A 85 -13.05 27.60 -20.10
N GLY A 86 -13.30 26.60 -19.26
CA GLY A 86 -14.05 26.73 -18.03
C GLY A 86 -13.31 27.55 -16.98
N LYS A 87 -14.05 28.28 -16.17
CA LYS A 87 -13.55 29.10 -15.06
C LYS A 87 -14.20 28.72 -13.73
N LEU A 88 -15.06 27.70 -13.73
CA LEU A 88 -15.73 27.25 -12.52
C LEU A 88 -14.74 26.62 -11.56
N SER A 89 -14.45 27.30 -10.47
CA SER A 89 -13.52 26.87 -9.44
C SER A 89 -14.20 26.41 -8.17
N THR A 90 -15.43 26.89 -7.92
CA THR A 90 -16.22 26.51 -6.74
C THR A 90 -17.61 26.06 -7.16
N LEU A 91 -17.98 24.83 -6.77
CA LEU A 91 -19.28 24.25 -7.08
C LEU A 91 -19.90 23.66 -5.80
N ASP A 92 -21.06 24.19 -5.42
CA ASP A 92 -21.86 23.70 -4.30
C ASP A 92 -23.10 22.96 -4.83
N LEU A 93 -23.13 21.65 -4.64
CA LEU A 93 -24.25 20.75 -4.96
C LEU A 93 -24.91 20.19 -3.70
N SER A 94 -24.65 20.77 -2.52
CA SER A 94 -25.16 20.25 -1.24
C SER A 94 -26.70 20.11 -1.19
N GLU A 95 -27.42 20.99 -1.91
CA GLU A 95 -28.86 20.97 -2.03
C GLU A 95 -29.37 20.46 -3.40
N ALA A 96 -28.47 19.85 -4.17
CA ALA A 96 -28.84 19.20 -5.42
C ALA A 96 -29.11 17.71 -5.21
N LYS A 97 -29.86 17.12 -6.17
CA LYS A 97 -30.11 15.68 -6.23
C LYS A 97 -29.84 15.18 -7.64
N ILE A 98 -29.01 14.15 -7.76
CA ILE A 98 -28.74 13.53 -9.06
C ILE A 98 -29.89 12.61 -9.42
N VAL A 99 -30.52 12.83 -10.59
CA VAL A 99 -31.59 11.99 -11.09
C VAL A 99 -31.25 11.42 -12.47
N LYS A 100 -31.79 10.24 -12.76
CA LYS A 100 -31.60 9.56 -14.04
C LYS A 100 -32.17 10.39 -15.18
N GLY A 101 -31.48 10.45 -16.31
CA GLY A 101 -31.98 11.04 -17.56
C GLY A 101 -31.10 12.12 -18.14
N GLY A 102 -31.66 12.92 -19.03
CA GLY A 102 -30.94 13.96 -19.76
C GLY A 102 -30.04 13.41 -20.89
N SER A 103 -29.24 14.31 -21.45
CA SER A 103 -28.26 14.00 -22.51
C SER A 103 -27.05 13.25 -21.96
N PHE A 104 -26.27 12.65 -22.85
CA PHE A 104 -24.91 12.22 -22.53
C PHE A 104 -24.08 13.45 -22.09
N TYR A 105 -23.26 13.29 -21.07
CA TYR A 105 -22.50 14.40 -20.51
C TYR A 105 -20.98 14.29 -20.76
N TYR A 106 -20.51 13.17 -21.32
CA TYR A 106 -19.12 12.96 -21.68
C TYR A 106 -19.00 12.22 -23.02
N ASN A 107 -18.33 12.82 -23.99
CA ASN A 107 -17.89 12.28 -25.32
C ASN A 107 -18.86 11.39 -26.08
N ASP A 108 -20.18 11.57 -25.92
CA ASP A 108 -21.23 10.75 -26.57
C ASP A 108 -21.07 9.22 -26.41
N ASP A 109 -20.26 8.78 -25.40
CA ASP A 109 -19.94 7.37 -25.11
C ASP A 109 -21.05 6.63 -24.34
N GLY A 110 -22.16 7.27 -24.12
CA GLY A 110 -23.27 6.70 -23.37
C GLY A 110 -23.33 7.08 -21.89
N SER A 111 -22.38 7.90 -21.38
CA SER A 111 -22.38 8.34 -19.97
C SER A 111 -23.64 9.16 -19.66
N LYS A 112 -24.57 8.55 -18.92
CA LYS A 112 -25.83 9.14 -18.45
C LYS A 112 -25.87 9.17 -16.93
N THR A 113 -26.64 10.09 -16.37
CA THR A 113 -26.87 10.11 -14.93
C THR A 113 -27.75 8.95 -14.49
N SER A 114 -27.44 8.41 -13.31
CA SER A 114 -28.28 7.50 -12.54
C SER A 114 -28.64 8.16 -11.21
N ASN A 115 -29.73 7.71 -10.57
CA ASN A 115 -30.15 8.30 -9.31
C ASN A 115 -29.07 8.13 -8.24
N ASP A 116 -28.71 9.24 -7.61
CA ASP A 116 -27.76 9.28 -6.49
C ASP A 116 -26.38 8.64 -6.76
N VAL A 117 -25.97 8.59 -8.05
CA VAL A 117 -24.66 8.12 -8.49
C VAL A 117 -23.90 9.28 -9.12
N LEU A 118 -22.69 9.52 -8.65
CA LEU A 118 -21.74 10.35 -9.39
C LEU A 118 -21.15 9.49 -10.51
N GLY A 119 -21.72 9.62 -11.71
CA GLY A 119 -21.48 8.72 -12.84
C GLY A 119 -20.04 8.75 -13.36
N PRO A 120 -19.69 7.85 -14.28
CA PRO A 120 -18.36 7.80 -14.89
C PRO A 120 -17.98 9.15 -15.52
N TYR A 121 -16.71 9.56 -15.38
CA TYR A 121 -16.16 10.82 -15.93
C TYR A 121 -16.88 12.09 -15.48
N ALA A 122 -17.67 12.08 -14.40
CA ALA A 122 -18.51 13.21 -14.01
C ALA A 122 -17.74 14.55 -13.90
N PHE A 123 -16.55 14.54 -13.36
CA PHE A 123 -15.63 15.69 -13.27
C PHE A 123 -14.26 15.42 -13.91
N SER A 124 -14.15 14.37 -14.76
CA SER A 124 -12.88 14.12 -15.45
C SER A 124 -12.41 15.36 -16.20
N ASP A 125 -11.10 15.65 -16.12
CA ASP A 125 -10.46 16.77 -16.82
C ASP A 125 -11.03 18.14 -16.43
N CYS A 126 -11.35 18.32 -15.13
CA CYS A 126 -11.82 19.61 -14.56
C CYS A 126 -10.73 20.24 -13.65
N PRO A 127 -9.59 20.70 -14.19
CA PRO A 127 -8.45 21.17 -13.39
C PRO A 127 -8.70 22.51 -12.70
N CYS A 128 -9.68 23.31 -13.17
CA CYS A 128 -10.03 24.55 -12.52
C CYS A 128 -10.82 24.38 -11.22
N LEU A 129 -11.43 23.20 -11.01
CA LEU A 129 -12.27 22.94 -9.85
C LEU A 129 -11.39 22.78 -8.61
N THR A 130 -11.48 23.73 -7.68
CA THR A 130 -10.71 23.76 -6.43
C THR A 130 -11.55 23.39 -5.20
N ASN A 131 -12.82 23.75 -5.23
CA ASN A 131 -13.78 23.53 -4.14
C ASN A 131 -15.04 22.87 -4.68
N LEU A 132 -15.37 21.71 -4.13
CA LEU A 132 -16.56 20.96 -4.53
C LEU A 132 -17.30 20.43 -3.30
N THR A 133 -18.59 20.68 -3.23
CA THR A 133 -19.49 20.02 -2.28
C THR A 133 -20.43 19.13 -3.07
N LEU A 134 -20.40 17.83 -2.80
CA LEU A 134 -21.28 16.84 -3.45
C LEU A 134 -22.66 16.78 -2.80
N PRO A 135 -23.68 16.30 -3.54
CA PRO A 135 -25.00 16.02 -2.97
C PRO A 135 -24.90 14.94 -1.87
N SER A 136 -25.60 15.14 -0.76
CA SER A 136 -25.57 14.21 0.39
C SER A 136 -26.10 12.80 0.08
N GLY A 137 -26.92 12.66 -0.95
CA GLY A 137 -27.53 11.39 -1.37
C GLY A 137 -26.61 10.50 -2.21
N VAL A 138 -25.40 10.95 -2.59
CA VAL A 138 -24.51 10.15 -3.46
C VAL A 138 -24.06 8.89 -2.75
N THR A 139 -24.23 7.75 -3.43
CA THR A 139 -23.91 6.39 -2.92
C THR A 139 -22.75 5.73 -3.64
N GLU A 140 -22.38 6.19 -4.83
CA GLU A 140 -21.29 5.64 -5.64
C GLU A 140 -20.53 6.77 -6.34
N ILE A 141 -19.20 6.65 -6.38
CA ILE A 141 -18.29 7.43 -7.22
C ILE A 141 -17.90 6.55 -8.41
N GLY A 142 -18.30 6.94 -9.60
CA GLY A 142 -18.09 6.16 -10.83
C GLY A 142 -16.64 6.14 -11.33
N ASP A 143 -16.41 5.34 -12.36
CA ASP A 143 -15.09 5.22 -12.99
C ASP A 143 -14.63 6.57 -13.56
N PHE A 144 -13.36 6.92 -13.34
CA PHE A 144 -12.75 8.18 -13.82
C PHE A 144 -13.47 9.46 -13.35
N ALA A 145 -14.31 9.40 -12.31
CA ALA A 145 -15.21 10.51 -11.95
C ALA A 145 -14.47 11.81 -11.68
N PHE A 146 -13.29 11.77 -11.09
CA PHE A 146 -12.42 12.93 -10.80
C PHE A 146 -11.06 12.85 -11.48
N ARG A 147 -10.91 11.98 -12.51
CA ARG A 147 -9.62 11.87 -13.20
C ARG A 147 -9.11 13.26 -13.61
N ASN A 148 -7.81 13.53 -13.39
CA ASN A 148 -7.15 14.77 -13.81
C ASN A 148 -7.75 16.06 -13.19
N CYS A 149 -8.38 15.96 -11.99
CA CYS A 149 -8.86 17.13 -11.22
C CYS A 149 -7.72 17.76 -10.43
N LYS A 150 -6.76 18.36 -11.13
CA LYS A 150 -5.48 18.87 -10.58
C LYS A 150 -5.62 19.98 -9.56
N GLY A 151 -6.68 20.79 -9.67
CA GLY A 151 -6.97 21.91 -8.76
C GLY A 151 -7.63 21.51 -7.45
N LEU A 152 -8.20 20.29 -7.37
CA LEU A 152 -8.92 19.84 -6.20
C LEU A 152 -7.95 19.50 -5.08
N THR A 153 -7.94 20.30 -4.00
CA THR A 153 -6.99 20.13 -2.90
C THR A 153 -7.53 19.26 -1.76
N SER A 154 -8.84 19.25 -1.58
CA SER A 154 -9.54 18.41 -0.61
C SER A 154 -10.94 18.07 -1.11
N LEU A 155 -11.46 16.93 -0.69
CA LEU A 155 -12.83 16.53 -0.96
C LEU A 155 -13.38 15.72 0.21
N THR A 156 -14.61 16.05 0.61
CA THR A 156 -15.37 15.23 1.56
C THR A 156 -16.41 14.45 0.78
N LEU A 157 -16.33 13.13 0.84
CA LEU A 157 -17.33 12.25 0.23
C LEU A 157 -18.55 12.12 1.15
N PRO A 158 -19.77 12.09 0.60
CA PRO A 158 -20.99 11.83 1.36
C PRO A 158 -20.95 10.51 2.13
N SER A 159 -21.55 10.47 3.31
CA SER A 159 -21.55 9.30 4.19
C SER A 159 -22.19 8.04 3.60
N GLY A 160 -23.05 8.20 2.59
CA GLY A 160 -23.72 7.12 1.87
C GLY A 160 -22.85 6.41 0.83
N VAL A 161 -21.64 6.91 0.53
CA VAL A 161 -20.78 6.31 -0.49
C VAL A 161 -20.24 4.97 -0.01
N THR A 162 -20.49 3.93 -0.82
CA THR A 162 -20.07 2.54 -0.56
C THR A 162 -19.03 2.04 -1.57
N LYS A 163 -18.93 2.70 -2.73
CA LYS A 163 -18.05 2.29 -3.82
C LYS A 163 -17.32 3.47 -4.45
N ILE A 164 -16.03 3.28 -4.73
CA ILE A 164 -15.18 4.17 -5.52
C ILE A 164 -14.73 3.40 -6.76
N GLY A 165 -15.02 3.93 -7.93
CA GLY A 165 -14.78 3.29 -9.22
C GLY A 165 -13.30 3.25 -9.64
N ARG A 166 -13.05 2.58 -10.76
CA ARG A 166 -11.73 2.50 -11.39
C ARG A 166 -11.24 3.90 -11.75
N CYS A 167 -9.96 4.19 -11.49
CA CYS A 167 -9.30 5.45 -11.84
C CYS A 167 -10.07 6.70 -11.34
N ALA A 168 -10.91 6.57 -10.29
CA ALA A 168 -11.83 7.62 -9.88
C ALA A 168 -11.13 8.93 -9.55
N PHE A 169 -9.93 8.88 -8.97
CA PHE A 169 -9.09 10.03 -8.63
C PHE A 169 -7.73 9.99 -9.32
N TRP A 170 -7.60 9.25 -10.45
CA TRP A 170 -6.34 9.16 -11.17
C TRP A 170 -5.85 10.56 -11.57
N ASP A 171 -4.56 10.83 -11.34
CA ASP A 171 -3.90 12.11 -11.68
C ASP A 171 -4.48 13.34 -10.93
N CYS A 172 -5.01 13.12 -9.72
CA CYS A 172 -5.44 14.19 -8.81
C CYS A 172 -4.27 14.66 -7.94
N TYR A 173 -3.18 15.13 -8.54
CA TYR A 173 -1.96 15.43 -7.80
C TYR A 173 -2.07 16.65 -6.85
N GLY A 174 -3.08 17.51 -7.01
CA GLY A 174 -3.40 18.59 -6.06
C GLY A 174 -4.06 18.10 -4.77
N LEU A 175 -4.63 16.88 -4.77
CA LEU A 175 -5.41 16.35 -3.65
C LEU A 175 -4.48 16.01 -2.48
N THR A 176 -4.52 16.81 -1.42
CA THR A 176 -3.67 16.63 -0.23
C THR A 176 -4.36 15.85 0.88
N SER A 177 -5.69 15.90 0.92
CA SER A 177 -6.50 15.18 1.90
C SER A 177 -7.81 14.67 1.31
N LEU A 178 -8.19 13.46 1.70
CA LEU A 178 -9.47 12.86 1.37
C LEU A 178 -9.96 12.04 2.56
N THR A 179 -11.22 12.24 2.94
CA THR A 179 -11.86 11.41 3.96
C THR A 179 -12.79 10.42 3.29
N LEU A 180 -12.51 9.12 3.49
CA LEU A 180 -13.36 8.04 3.02
C LEU A 180 -14.45 7.75 4.06
N PRO A 181 -15.73 7.67 3.67
CA PRO A 181 -16.80 7.24 4.56
C PRO A 181 -16.60 5.80 5.06
N SER A 182 -17.03 5.53 6.28
CA SER A 182 -16.92 4.18 6.89
C SER A 182 -17.68 3.09 6.13
N GLY A 183 -18.66 3.47 5.30
CA GLY A 183 -19.45 2.57 4.46
C GLY A 183 -18.73 2.07 3.19
N VAL A 184 -17.58 2.64 2.84
CA VAL A 184 -16.84 2.21 1.63
C VAL A 184 -16.31 0.80 1.81
N THR A 185 -16.69 -0.10 0.90
CA THR A 185 -16.27 -1.51 0.85
C THR A 185 -15.50 -1.85 -0.42
N GLU A 186 -15.62 -1.04 -1.46
CA GLU A 186 -14.96 -1.27 -2.74
C GLU A 186 -14.20 -0.02 -3.21
N ILE A 187 -12.91 -0.21 -3.54
CA ILE A 187 -12.03 0.78 -4.18
C ILE A 187 -11.49 0.15 -5.47
N GLY A 188 -11.70 0.83 -6.58
CA GLY A 188 -11.38 0.33 -7.93
C GLY A 188 -9.88 0.31 -8.24
N TYR A 189 -9.55 -0.36 -9.34
CA TYR A 189 -8.20 -0.37 -9.91
C TYR A 189 -7.72 1.07 -10.19
N ASP A 190 -6.45 1.37 -9.92
CA ASP A 190 -5.84 2.68 -10.17
C ASP A 190 -6.61 3.87 -9.54
N ALA A 191 -7.44 3.64 -8.51
CA ALA A 191 -8.40 4.64 -8.03
C ALA A 191 -7.72 5.95 -7.58
N PHE A 192 -6.54 5.89 -6.99
CA PHE A 192 -5.75 7.03 -6.52
C PHE A 192 -4.37 7.11 -7.21
N LYS A 193 -4.21 6.44 -8.36
CA LYS A 193 -2.95 6.47 -9.09
C LYS A 193 -2.52 7.91 -9.40
N ASP A 194 -1.21 8.20 -9.26
CA ASP A 194 -0.62 9.52 -9.51
C ASP A 194 -1.18 10.65 -8.61
N CYS A 195 -1.71 10.31 -7.42
CA CYS A 195 -2.10 11.31 -6.42
C CYS A 195 -0.88 11.76 -5.59
N TYR A 196 0.07 12.43 -6.22
CA TYR A 196 1.35 12.84 -5.59
C TYR A 196 1.20 13.73 -4.36
N GLY A 197 0.11 14.52 -4.29
CA GLY A 197 -0.17 15.42 -3.17
C GLY A 197 -0.75 14.74 -1.93
N LEU A 198 -1.29 13.51 -2.08
CA LEU A 198 -1.97 12.82 -0.97
C LEU A 198 -0.97 12.41 0.10
N THR A 199 -1.12 12.96 1.32
CA THR A 199 -0.14 12.76 2.39
C THR A 199 -0.52 11.67 3.37
N SER A 200 -1.83 11.47 3.57
CA SER A 200 -2.35 10.44 4.47
C SER A 200 -3.71 9.96 4.03
N LEU A 201 -4.01 8.68 4.29
CA LEU A 201 -5.33 8.11 4.06
C LEU A 201 -5.62 7.01 5.09
N THR A 202 -6.87 6.96 5.56
CA THR A 202 -7.37 5.86 6.36
C THR A 202 -8.37 5.07 5.54
N LEU A 203 -8.09 3.78 5.34
CA LEU A 203 -9.02 2.88 4.65
C LEU A 203 -10.09 2.38 5.61
N PRO A 204 -11.37 2.41 5.21
CA PRO A 204 -12.47 1.90 6.02
C PRO A 204 -12.37 0.39 6.31
N SER A 205 -12.94 -0.04 7.42
CA SER A 205 -12.89 -1.44 7.88
C SER A 205 -13.55 -2.45 6.92
N GLY A 206 -14.43 -1.99 6.04
CA GLY A 206 -15.09 -2.82 5.03
C GLY A 206 -14.22 -3.16 3.81
N VAL A 207 -13.06 -2.53 3.66
CA VAL A 207 -12.16 -2.79 2.51
C VAL A 207 -11.33 -4.05 2.80
N ALA A 208 -11.63 -5.14 2.09
CA ALA A 208 -10.95 -6.42 2.24
C ALA A 208 -9.80 -6.63 1.23
N GLU A 209 -9.75 -5.84 0.16
CA GLU A 209 -8.77 -5.95 -0.91
C GLU A 209 -8.30 -4.56 -1.38
N ILE A 210 -7.00 -4.39 -1.58
CA ILE A 210 -6.45 -3.25 -2.31
C ILE A 210 -6.15 -3.74 -3.73
N LYS A 211 -6.90 -3.24 -4.71
CA LYS A 211 -6.80 -3.64 -6.12
C LYS A 211 -5.51 -3.16 -6.77
N SER A 212 -5.20 -3.70 -7.97
CA SER A 212 -3.98 -3.33 -8.69
C SER A 212 -3.92 -1.82 -8.95
N GLY A 213 -2.73 -1.26 -8.76
CA GLY A 213 -2.41 0.15 -9.01
C GLY A 213 -3.10 1.17 -8.12
N THR A 214 -3.91 0.74 -7.13
CA THR A 214 -4.80 1.65 -6.37
C THR A 214 -4.09 2.91 -5.88
N PHE A 215 -2.86 2.82 -5.37
CA PHE A 215 -2.05 3.94 -4.88
C PHE A 215 -0.72 4.07 -5.64
N CYS A 216 -0.65 3.53 -6.87
CA CYS A 216 0.57 3.62 -7.69
C CYS A 216 1.00 5.10 -7.83
N ASP A 217 2.29 5.35 -7.60
CA ASP A 217 2.92 6.68 -7.68
C ASP A 217 2.33 7.74 -6.72
N CYS A 218 1.68 7.33 -5.62
CA CYS A 218 1.33 8.26 -4.53
C CYS A 218 2.58 8.63 -3.70
N SER A 219 3.54 9.32 -4.32
CA SER A 219 4.85 9.59 -3.72
C SER A 219 4.81 10.49 -2.47
N GLY A 220 3.76 11.30 -2.31
CA GLY A 220 3.54 12.12 -1.12
C GLY A 220 2.95 11.36 0.08
N LEU A 221 2.50 10.11 -0.12
CA LEU A 221 1.83 9.35 0.93
C LEU A 221 2.85 8.91 2.00
N THR A 222 2.77 9.53 3.18
CA THR A 222 3.68 9.25 4.30
C THR A 222 3.06 8.34 5.35
N SER A 223 1.73 8.31 5.42
CA SER A 223 0.98 7.51 6.39
C SER A 223 -0.25 6.88 5.75
N LEU A 224 -0.39 5.57 5.94
CA LEU A 224 -1.55 4.81 5.49
C LEU A 224 -2.02 3.87 6.60
N SER A 225 -3.29 3.97 6.98
CA SER A 225 -3.90 3.03 7.91
C SER A 225 -4.67 1.98 7.13
N LEU A 226 -4.24 0.73 7.27
CA LEU A 226 -4.87 -0.44 6.65
C LEU A 226 -5.90 -1.07 7.60
N PRO A 227 -7.06 -1.52 7.10
CA PRO A 227 -8.07 -2.18 7.92
C PRO A 227 -7.63 -3.58 8.35
N SER A 228 -8.01 -4.00 9.54
CA SER A 228 -7.68 -5.33 10.08
C SER A 228 -8.26 -6.51 9.26
N GLY A 229 -9.31 -6.26 8.48
CA GLY A 229 -9.94 -7.25 7.59
C GLY A 229 -9.28 -7.36 6.20
N LEU A 230 -8.17 -6.65 5.94
CA LEU A 230 -7.49 -6.73 4.65
C LEU A 230 -6.87 -8.11 4.43
N THR A 231 -7.13 -8.70 3.27
CA THR A 231 -6.66 -10.05 2.89
C THR A 231 -5.67 -10.06 1.74
N SER A 232 -5.71 -9.06 0.85
CA SER A 232 -4.85 -9.03 -0.33
C SER A 232 -4.46 -7.62 -0.75
N ILE A 233 -3.26 -7.52 -1.32
CA ILE A 233 -2.69 -6.31 -1.91
C ILE A 233 -2.33 -6.63 -3.36
N GLY A 234 -2.96 -5.96 -4.31
CA GLY A 234 -2.86 -6.21 -5.74
C GLY A 234 -1.53 -5.79 -6.36
N GLU A 235 -1.36 -6.14 -7.63
CA GLU A 235 -0.21 -5.77 -8.44
C GLU A 235 0.03 -4.25 -8.43
N SER A 236 1.27 -3.83 -8.23
CA SER A 236 1.69 -2.42 -8.25
C SER A 236 0.87 -1.49 -7.32
N ALA A 237 0.15 -2.02 -6.34
CA ALA A 237 -0.81 -1.26 -5.53
C ALA A 237 -0.20 -0.05 -4.82
N PHE A 238 1.06 -0.13 -4.41
CA PHE A 238 1.85 0.94 -3.77
C PHE A 238 3.16 1.22 -4.52
N SER A 239 3.29 0.77 -5.77
CA SER A 239 4.49 1.04 -6.56
C SER A 239 4.76 2.55 -6.61
N GLY A 240 6.00 2.98 -6.37
CA GLY A 240 6.37 4.40 -6.38
C GLY A 240 5.93 5.23 -5.16
N CYS A 241 5.32 4.64 -4.13
CA CYS A 241 4.98 5.33 -2.88
C CYS A 241 6.25 5.64 -2.05
N SER A 242 7.13 6.49 -2.58
CA SER A 242 8.44 6.77 -2.01
C SER A 242 8.41 7.52 -0.66
N GLY A 243 7.30 8.19 -0.35
CA GLY A 243 7.10 8.89 0.93
C GLY A 243 6.73 7.97 2.09
N LEU A 244 6.28 6.74 1.80
CA LEU A 244 5.82 5.81 2.82
C LEU A 244 6.99 5.30 3.67
N THR A 245 7.01 5.65 4.97
CA THR A 245 8.11 5.32 5.88
C THR A 245 7.86 4.09 6.73
N ASP A 246 6.63 3.93 7.17
CA ASP A 246 6.19 2.84 8.03
C ASP A 246 4.89 2.24 7.49
N LEU A 247 4.86 0.93 7.37
CA LEU A 247 3.66 0.21 6.98
C LEU A 247 3.53 -1.06 7.82
N THR A 248 2.44 -1.14 8.56
CA THR A 248 2.07 -2.36 9.28
C THR A 248 1.01 -3.10 8.49
N LEU A 249 1.37 -4.29 8.01
CA LEU A 249 0.43 -5.17 7.32
C LEU A 249 -0.43 -5.91 8.37
N PRO A 250 -1.75 -5.92 8.21
CA PRO A 250 -2.62 -6.77 9.04
C PRO A 250 -2.27 -8.25 8.91
N SER A 251 -2.41 -8.99 9.98
CA SER A 251 -2.09 -10.44 10.03
C SER A 251 -2.95 -11.30 9.08
N GLY A 252 -4.09 -10.77 8.63
CA GLY A 252 -4.99 -11.40 7.67
C GLY A 252 -4.52 -11.35 6.21
N VAL A 253 -3.47 -10.57 5.90
CA VAL A 253 -2.96 -10.46 4.53
C VAL A 253 -2.28 -11.76 4.13
N THR A 254 -2.81 -12.42 3.10
CA THR A 254 -2.31 -13.69 2.55
C THR A 254 -1.66 -13.55 1.18
N GLU A 255 -1.83 -12.39 0.53
CA GLU A 255 -1.28 -12.16 -0.82
C GLU A 255 -0.77 -10.74 -0.99
N ILE A 256 0.45 -10.62 -1.54
CA ILE A 256 1.07 -9.38 -2.02
C ILE A 256 1.40 -9.58 -3.50
N GLY A 257 0.83 -8.75 -4.37
CA GLY A 257 0.97 -8.81 -5.81
C GLY A 257 2.37 -8.46 -6.33
N ILE A 258 2.59 -8.73 -7.61
CA ILE A 258 3.81 -8.37 -8.35
C ILE A 258 4.01 -6.85 -8.26
N TYR A 259 5.25 -6.39 -7.99
CA TYR A 259 5.63 -4.97 -7.85
C TYR A 259 4.82 -4.18 -6.81
N ALA A 260 4.09 -4.82 -5.90
CA ALA A 260 3.14 -4.14 -5.00
C ALA A 260 3.73 -2.95 -4.23
N PHE A 261 4.98 -3.04 -3.79
CA PHE A 261 5.72 -1.99 -3.10
C PHE A 261 7.00 -1.57 -3.83
N SER A 262 7.11 -1.85 -5.14
CA SER A 262 8.29 -1.50 -5.91
C SER A 262 8.56 0.01 -5.84
N GLY A 263 9.79 0.42 -5.55
CA GLY A 263 10.16 1.84 -5.45
C GLY A 263 9.69 2.56 -4.18
N CYS A 264 9.16 1.85 -3.17
CA CYS A 264 8.87 2.43 -1.84
C CYS A 264 10.18 2.73 -1.09
N SER A 265 10.96 3.68 -1.59
CA SER A 265 12.31 3.97 -1.09
C SER A 265 12.35 4.56 0.31
N GLY A 266 11.25 5.14 0.79
CA GLY A 266 11.12 5.67 2.15
C GLY A 266 10.87 4.60 3.21
N LEU A 267 10.42 3.39 2.81
CA LEU A 267 10.05 2.34 3.75
C LEU A 267 11.29 1.83 4.51
N THR A 268 11.25 1.92 5.84
CA THR A 268 12.41 1.62 6.69
C THR A 268 12.35 0.23 7.32
N SER A 269 11.17 -0.26 7.59
CA SER A 269 10.91 -1.58 8.18
C SER A 269 9.66 -2.21 7.58
N LEU A 270 9.62 -3.53 7.59
CA LEU A 270 8.47 -4.31 7.12
C LEU A 270 8.32 -5.55 7.98
N THR A 271 7.09 -5.86 8.38
CA THR A 271 6.76 -7.11 9.07
C THR A 271 5.85 -7.95 8.17
N LEU A 272 6.27 -9.19 7.91
CA LEU A 272 5.54 -10.18 7.10
C LEU A 272 5.14 -11.36 7.99
N SER A 273 4.02 -12.00 7.68
CA SER A 273 3.55 -13.22 8.33
C SER A 273 3.90 -14.45 7.49
N SER A 274 4.04 -15.60 8.13
CA SER A 274 4.12 -16.90 7.44
C SER A 274 2.86 -17.17 6.62
N GLY A 275 3.02 -17.95 5.55
CA GLY A 275 1.89 -18.29 4.67
C GLY A 275 1.48 -17.22 3.67
N ILE A 276 2.17 -16.04 3.69
CA ILE A 276 1.91 -14.97 2.72
C ILE A 276 2.53 -15.32 1.36
N SER A 277 1.74 -15.20 0.29
CA SER A 277 2.22 -15.27 -1.08
C SER A 277 2.76 -13.91 -1.51
N ILE A 278 4.01 -13.86 -2.00
CA ILE A 278 4.68 -12.62 -2.40
C ILE A 278 4.98 -12.67 -3.89
N GLY A 279 4.44 -11.74 -4.64
CA GLY A 279 4.66 -11.60 -6.07
C GLY A 279 6.09 -11.16 -6.41
N GLY A 280 6.53 -11.49 -7.62
CA GLY A 280 7.86 -11.15 -8.09
C GLY A 280 8.14 -9.65 -8.00
N SER A 281 9.34 -9.27 -7.53
CA SER A 281 9.77 -7.88 -7.39
C SER A 281 8.87 -6.99 -6.53
N ALA A 282 8.09 -7.60 -5.61
CA ALA A 282 7.15 -6.87 -4.76
C ALA A 282 7.82 -5.74 -3.97
N PHE A 283 9.08 -5.91 -3.55
CA PHE A 283 9.85 -4.93 -2.78
C PHE A 283 11.06 -4.38 -3.53
N LYS A 284 11.11 -4.54 -4.85
CA LYS A 284 12.22 -4.05 -5.67
C LYS A 284 12.38 -2.54 -5.51
N GLY A 285 13.62 -2.08 -5.24
CA GLY A 285 13.90 -0.65 -5.08
C GLY A 285 13.42 -0.03 -3.78
N CYS A 286 13.03 -0.83 -2.77
CA CYS A 286 12.80 -0.37 -1.41
C CYS A 286 14.13 -0.08 -0.70
N SER A 287 14.90 0.87 -1.21
CA SER A 287 16.28 1.14 -0.77
C SER A 287 16.40 1.65 0.67
N GLY A 288 15.30 2.13 1.26
CA GLY A 288 15.24 2.54 2.66
C GLY A 288 15.15 1.39 3.65
N LEU A 289 14.77 0.18 3.22
CA LEU A 289 14.59 -0.97 4.10
C LEU A 289 15.91 -1.37 4.75
N LYS A 290 15.94 -1.33 6.08
CA LYS A 290 17.06 -1.78 6.92
C LYS A 290 16.84 -3.19 7.43
N THR A 291 15.60 -3.57 7.67
CA THR A 291 15.22 -4.86 8.23
C THR A 291 13.84 -5.27 7.73
N VAL A 292 13.72 -6.54 7.34
CA VAL A 292 12.44 -7.21 7.17
C VAL A 292 12.28 -8.22 8.31
N SER A 293 11.17 -8.14 9.03
CA SER A 293 10.81 -9.10 10.08
C SER A 293 9.81 -10.10 9.51
N PHE A 294 10.10 -11.39 9.63
CA PHE A 294 9.22 -12.46 9.17
C PHE A 294 8.71 -13.26 10.39
N CYS A 295 7.41 -13.13 10.67
CA CYS A 295 6.79 -13.79 11.82
C CYS A 295 6.21 -15.14 11.40
N ILE A 296 6.71 -16.22 11.99
CA ILE A 296 6.20 -17.59 11.79
C ILE A 296 5.03 -17.79 12.74
N ASN A 297 3.80 -17.72 12.20
CA ASN A 297 2.55 -17.86 12.94
C ASN A 297 1.98 -19.28 12.82
N ASP A 298 2.40 -20.04 11.79
CA ASP A 298 2.06 -21.45 11.63
C ASP A 298 2.84 -22.32 12.62
N ASP A 299 2.47 -23.61 12.75
CA ASP A 299 3.37 -24.53 13.38
C ASP A 299 4.68 -24.61 12.57
N LEU A 300 5.79 -24.77 13.30
CA LEU A 300 7.13 -24.73 12.71
C LEU A 300 7.32 -25.78 11.59
N GLU A 301 6.73 -26.95 11.74
CA GLU A 301 6.85 -28.05 10.79
C GLU A 301 6.16 -27.73 9.46
N THR A 302 4.94 -27.19 9.52
CA THR A 302 4.22 -26.70 8.35
C THR A 302 5.01 -25.60 7.64
N TYR A 303 5.55 -24.65 8.41
CA TYR A 303 6.36 -23.58 7.84
C TYR A 303 7.63 -24.10 7.16
N LEU A 304 8.40 -24.97 7.85
CA LEU A 304 9.63 -25.54 7.31
C LEU A 304 9.41 -26.33 6.01
N THR A 305 8.25 -26.97 5.88
CA THR A 305 7.91 -27.76 4.69
C THR A 305 7.48 -26.88 3.51
N LYS A 306 6.73 -25.80 3.79
CA LYS A 306 6.22 -24.89 2.75
C LYS A 306 7.26 -23.85 2.32
N GLY A 307 8.02 -23.28 3.26
CA GLY A 307 8.86 -22.12 3.02
C GLY A 307 8.04 -20.88 2.66
N HIS A 308 8.64 -20.01 1.84
CA HIS A 308 7.98 -18.81 1.30
C HIS A 308 8.53 -18.43 -0.08
N SER A 309 7.88 -17.50 -0.78
CA SER A 309 8.37 -16.96 -2.05
C SER A 309 9.65 -16.14 -1.85
N TYR A 310 10.52 -16.08 -2.87
CA TYR A 310 11.71 -15.23 -2.85
C TYR A 310 11.33 -13.76 -2.58
N ILE A 311 11.97 -13.17 -1.56
CA ILE A 311 11.79 -11.76 -1.19
C ILE A 311 12.95 -10.97 -1.78
N ASP A 312 12.67 -10.10 -2.76
CA ASP A 312 13.64 -9.27 -3.47
C ASP A 312 14.00 -8.03 -2.65
N VAL A 313 14.87 -8.20 -1.65
CA VAL A 313 15.38 -7.13 -0.78
C VAL A 313 16.88 -7.25 -0.60
N ASP A 314 17.57 -6.13 -0.41
CA ASP A 314 19.01 -6.08 -0.18
C ASP A 314 19.40 -6.14 1.31
N CYS A 315 18.42 -5.98 2.22
CA CYS A 315 18.65 -6.02 3.65
C CYS A 315 18.54 -7.44 4.24
N ALA A 316 18.94 -7.57 5.51
CA ALA A 316 18.77 -8.79 6.28
C ALA A 316 17.28 -9.07 6.57
N ILE A 317 16.91 -10.35 6.61
CA ILE A 317 15.60 -10.80 7.06
C ILE A 317 15.76 -11.43 8.44
N LYS A 318 14.98 -10.97 9.41
CA LYS A 318 14.92 -11.51 10.76
C LYS A 318 13.68 -12.39 10.90
N TYR A 319 13.86 -13.58 11.40
CA TYR A 319 12.78 -14.54 11.61
C TYR A 319 12.42 -14.62 13.08
N TYR A 320 11.11 -14.64 13.34
CA TYR A 320 10.55 -14.73 14.69
C TYR A 320 9.62 -15.94 14.79
N LEU A 321 9.82 -16.74 15.82
CA LEU A 321 8.93 -17.84 16.17
C LEU A 321 8.35 -17.56 17.56
N SER A 322 7.03 -17.49 17.66
CA SER A 322 6.34 -17.16 18.91
C SER A 322 6.84 -15.84 19.56
N GLY A 323 7.20 -14.85 18.72
CA GLY A 323 7.71 -13.53 19.15
C GLY A 323 9.20 -13.48 19.48
N GLU A 324 9.92 -14.60 19.49
CA GLU A 324 11.35 -14.66 19.76
C GLU A 324 12.16 -14.74 18.45
N GLU A 325 13.22 -13.94 18.34
CA GLU A 325 14.10 -13.94 17.17
C GLU A 325 14.87 -15.24 17.05
N ILE A 326 14.84 -15.87 15.87
CA ILE A 326 15.51 -17.14 15.60
C ILE A 326 17.02 -16.91 15.46
N THR A 327 17.79 -17.48 16.38
CA THR A 327 19.24 -17.58 16.32
C THR A 327 19.72 -19.03 16.15
N SER A 328 18.88 -19.98 16.50
CA SER A 328 19.08 -21.40 16.29
C SER A 328 17.77 -22.08 15.98
N ILE A 329 17.81 -23.15 15.19
CA ILE A 329 16.62 -23.89 14.80
C ILE A 329 16.85 -25.39 14.94
N VAL A 330 15.88 -26.09 15.52
CA VAL A 330 15.79 -27.54 15.52
C VAL A 330 14.79 -27.95 14.45
N ILE A 331 15.26 -28.64 13.42
CA ILE A 331 14.37 -29.15 12.36
C ILE A 331 13.91 -30.54 12.75
N PRO A 332 12.60 -30.76 12.94
CA PRO A 332 12.05 -32.06 13.33
C PRO A 332 12.33 -33.14 12.27
N SER A 333 12.53 -34.39 12.70
CA SER A 333 12.74 -35.54 11.79
C SER A 333 11.54 -35.85 10.90
N SER A 334 10.34 -35.39 11.27
CA SER A 334 9.12 -35.49 10.49
C SER A 334 9.14 -34.59 9.24
N VAL A 335 9.96 -33.54 9.22
CA VAL A 335 10.18 -32.71 8.02
C VAL A 335 11.02 -33.51 7.02
N THR A 336 10.41 -33.91 5.91
CA THR A 336 11.07 -34.69 4.85
C THR A 336 11.54 -33.86 3.68
N THR A 337 11.11 -32.61 3.60
CA THR A 337 11.51 -31.63 2.60
C THR A 337 11.62 -30.26 3.25
N LEU A 338 12.60 -29.47 2.84
CA LEU A 338 12.67 -28.05 3.23
C LEU A 338 12.05 -27.19 2.15
N GLY A 339 11.17 -26.34 2.55
CA GLY A 339 10.53 -25.36 1.67
C GLY A 339 11.52 -24.32 1.13
N GLU A 340 11.23 -23.79 -0.04
CA GLU A 340 12.06 -22.79 -0.66
C GLU A 340 12.17 -21.54 0.21
N TYR A 341 13.36 -20.96 0.30
CA TYR A 341 13.64 -19.70 0.98
C TYR A 341 13.28 -19.65 2.47
N ALA A 342 13.03 -20.77 3.14
CA ALA A 342 12.55 -20.85 4.53
C ALA A 342 13.36 -19.97 5.52
N PHE A 343 14.64 -19.75 5.26
CA PHE A 343 15.51 -18.88 6.06
C PHE A 343 16.30 -17.89 5.19
N GLN A 344 15.71 -17.44 4.07
CA GLN A 344 16.34 -16.51 3.16
C GLN A 344 16.95 -15.30 3.91
N ARG A 345 18.25 -15.04 3.69
CA ARG A 345 18.98 -13.90 4.29
C ARG A 345 18.86 -13.79 5.81
N CYS A 346 18.61 -14.91 6.51
CA CYS A 346 18.57 -14.94 7.98
C CYS A 346 19.96 -14.66 8.53
N SER A 347 20.23 -13.39 8.88
CA SER A 347 21.56 -12.95 9.34
C SER A 347 21.84 -13.32 10.80
N THR A 348 20.83 -13.71 11.55
CA THR A 348 20.94 -14.04 12.98
C THR A 348 21.12 -15.51 13.26
N LEU A 349 20.93 -16.37 12.25
CA LEU A 349 21.08 -17.81 12.40
C LEU A 349 22.53 -18.19 12.70
N GLN A 350 22.75 -18.91 13.79
CA GLN A 350 24.05 -19.37 14.27
C GLN A 350 24.15 -20.89 14.31
N ALA A 351 23.02 -21.58 14.51
CA ALA A 351 23.02 -23.04 14.66
C ALA A 351 21.76 -23.68 14.03
N VAL A 352 21.97 -24.79 13.36
CA VAL A 352 20.91 -25.65 12.82
C VAL A 352 21.09 -27.07 13.37
N TYR A 353 20.03 -27.64 13.94
CA TYR A 353 20.01 -29.00 14.46
C TYR A 353 19.12 -29.85 13.56
N VAL A 354 19.65 -30.97 13.08
CA VAL A 354 18.92 -31.91 12.24
C VAL A 354 18.97 -33.32 12.87
N SER A 355 17.96 -34.13 12.64
CA SER A 355 17.88 -35.47 13.23
C SER A 355 17.80 -36.58 12.17
N TRP A 356 18.00 -36.27 10.89
CA TRP A 356 17.98 -37.27 9.81
C TRP A 356 19.31 -38.06 9.77
N PRO A 357 19.24 -39.39 9.69
CA PRO A 357 20.45 -40.19 9.50
C PRO A 357 21.07 -40.02 8.10
N THR A 358 20.28 -39.55 7.14
CA THR A 358 20.73 -39.20 5.77
C THR A 358 20.27 -37.79 5.45
N PRO A 359 21.13 -36.90 4.95
CA PRO A 359 20.77 -35.54 4.60
C PRO A 359 19.65 -35.48 3.58
N ILE A 360 18.63 -34.67 3.84
CA ILE A 360 17.62 -34.30 2.85
C ILE A 360 18.13 -33.11 2.02
N SER A 361 17.53 -32.87 0.85
CA SER A 361 17.86 -31.69 0.06
C SER A 361 17.49 -30.40 0.81
N ALA A 362 18.42 -29.49 0.96
CA ALA A 362 18.18 -28.18 1.53
C ALA A 362 17.74 -27.14 0.46
N GLY A 363 17.95 -27.41 -0.83
CA GLY A 363 17.56 -26.55 -1.93
C GLY A 363 17.93 -25.07 -1.72
N SER A 364 16.95 -24.18 -1.85
CA SER A 364 17.11 -22.73 -1.64
C SER A 364 16.80 -22.25 -0.20
N ALA A 365 16.53 -23.17 0.73
CA ALA A 365 16.06 -22.84 2.09
C ALA A 365 16.95 -21.82 2.82
N PHE A 366 18.26 -21.93 2.67
CA PHE A 366 19.25 -21.05 3.30
C PHE A 366 19.84 -19.98 2.35
N SER A 367 19.15 -19.63 1.29
CA SER A 367 19.62 -18.65 0.31
C SER A 367 20.01 -17.32 0.96
N GLY A 368 21.26 -16.88 0.75
CA GLY A 368 21.80 -15.64 1.32
C GLY A 368 22.08 -15.68 2.83
N VAL A 369 21.95 -16.83 3.48
CA VAL A 369 22.42 -17.03 4.86
C VAL A 369 23.94 -17.23 4.85
N GLY A 370 24.63 -16.62 5.79
CA GLY A 370 26.07 -16.82 5.99
C GLY A 370 26.38 -18.17 6.64
N ILE A 371 25.91 -19.29 6.03
CA ILE A 371 26.02 -20.65 6.61
C ILE A 371 27.45 -21.07 6.95
N SER A 372 28.45 -20.51 6.27
CA SER A 372 29.87 -20.71 6.62
C SER A 372 30.28 -20.18 8.00
N LYS A 373 29.38 -19.42 8.66
CA LYS A 373 29.57 -18.94 10.04
C LYS A 373 28.66 -19.66 11.03
N CYS A 374 27.80 -20.57 10.54
CA CYS A 374 26.84 -21.33 11.35
C CYS A 374 27.37 -22.71 11.67
N THR A 375 26.95 -23.27 12.81
CA THR A 375 27.22 -24.64 13.18
C THR A 375 26.03 -25.51 12.82
N LEU A 376 26.29 -26.60 12.10
CA LEU A 376 25.30 -27.65 11.81
C LEU A 376 25.52 -28.80 12.81
N TYR A 377 24.46 -29.13 13.53
CA TYR A 377 24.45 -30.28 14.45
C TYR A 377 23.74 -31.44 13.78
N VAL A 378 24.46 -32.57 13.61
CA VAL A 378 24.00 -33.77 12.89
C VAL A 378 23.99 -35.00 13.78
N PRO A 379 23.24 -36.06 13.46
CA PRO A 379 23.24 -37.30 14.21
C PRO A 379 24.63 -37.94 14.26
N GLN A 380 24.92 -38.65 15.34
CA GLN A 380 26.19 -39.34 15.54
C GLN A 380 26.46 -40.33 14.41
N GLY A 381 27.71 -40.29 13.84
CA GLY A 381 28.16 -41.14 12.74
C GLY A 381 27.73 -40.64 11.35
N THR A 382 27.19 -39.43 11.23
CA THR A 382 26.68 -38.89 9.93
C THR A 382 27.47 -37.68 9.42
N GLU A 383 28.49 -37.20 10.14
CA GLU A 383 29.26 -36.00 9.78
C GLU A 383 29.74 -36.02 8.32
N THR A 384 30.29 -37.16 7.88
CA THR A 384 30.79 -37.31 6.51
C THR A 384 29.70 -37.21 5.47
N ASP A 385 28.51 -37.75 5.70
CA ASP A 385 27.39 -37.72 4.78
C ASP A 385 26.88 -36.27 4.60
N TYR A 386 26.83 -35.51 5.71
CA TYR A 386 26.43 -34.09 5.67
C TYR A 386 27.52 -33.21 5.05
N PHE A 387 28.80 -33.51 5.29
CA PHE A 387 29.90 -32.79 4.69
C PHE A 387 29.91 -32.93 3.15
N LEU A 388 29.51 -34.10 2.64
CA LEU A 388 29.47 -34.37 1.20
C LEU A 388 28.13 -33.91 0.56
N ALA A 389 27.12 -33.58 1.35
CA ALA A 389 25.81 -33.20 0.87
C ALA A 389 25.79 -31.74 0.42
N ASP A 390 25.10 -31.45 -0.71
CA ASP A 390 24.90 -30.09 -1.21
C ASP A 390 24.23 -29.20 -0.18
N VAL A 391 24.65 -27.92 -0.11
CA VAL A 391 24.25 -26.92 0.87
C VAL A 391 24.74 -27.25 2.31
N TRP A 392 24.52 -28.46 2.80
CA TRP A 392 24.90 -28.86 4.17
C TRP A 392 26.43 -28.84 4.39
N GLY A 393 27.21 -29.26 3.39
CA GLY A 393 28.66 -29.24 3.45
C GLY A 393 29.29 -27.84 3.46
N TYR A 394 28.52 -26.79 3.22
CA TYR A 394 28.99 -25.39 3.28
C TYR A 394 28.82 -24.74 4.66
N PHE A 395 28.27 -25.45 5.65
CA PHE A 395 28.24 -24.95 7.03
C PHE A 395 29.66 -24.84 7.56
N GLY A 396 29.94 -23.78 8.33
CA GLY A 396 31.30 -23.49 8.82
C GLY A 396 31.82 -24.50 9.82
N ASN A 397 30.93 -25.20 10.49
CA ASN A 397 31.26 -26.26 11.44
C ASN A 397 30.15 -27.31 11.43
N ILE A 398 30.53 -28.59 11.38
CA ILE A 398 29.60 -29.72 11.49
C ILE A 398 29.97 -30.47 12.77
N VAL A 399 28.99 -30.68 13.64
CA VAL A 399 29.18 -31.29 14.95
C VAL A 399 28.20 -32.43 15.13
N GLU A 400 28.68 -33.58 15.45
CA GLU A 400 27.84 -34.73 15.79
C GLU A 400 27.21 -34.56 17.17
N TYR A 401 25.93 -34.92 17.28
CA TYR A 401 25.20 -34.93 18.53
C TYR A 401 24.22 -36.12 18.58
N ASP A 402 23.82 -36.54 19.77
CA ASP A 402 22.78 -37.56 19.92
C ASP A 402 21.38 -36.94 19.95
N PRO A 403 20.60 -37.06 18.86
CA PRO A 403 19.24 -36.50 18.81
C PRO A 403 18.25 -37.28 19.69
N THR A 404 18.60 -38.53 20.08
CA THR A 404 17.76 -39.33 20.96
C THR A 404 18.06 -39.10 22.44
N GLY A 405 19.20 -38.37 22.70
CA GLY A 405 19.80 -38.24 24.02
C GLY A 405 18.89 -37.62 25.07
N ILE A 406 18.26 -38.49 25.84
CA ILE A 406 18.20 -38.32 27.28
C ILE A 406 19.59 -38.75 27.78
N ASP A 407 20.60 -37.89 27.65
CA ASP A 407 21.87 -38.14 28.31
C ASP A 407 21.58 -38.31 29.79
N LYS A 408 21.96 -39.47 30.31
CA LYS A 408 22.16 -39.60 31.74
C LYS A 408 23.05 -38.44 32.13
N VAL A 409 22.50 -37.53 32.94
CA VAL A 409 23.24 -36.40 33.49
C VAL A 409 24.51 -36.96 34.14
N THR A 410 25.61 -36.94 33.42
CA THR A 410 26.93 -36.93 34.03
C THR A 410 27.12 -35.51 34.51
N THR A 411 26.84 -35.26 35.75
CA THR A 411 27.08 -34.01 36.43
C THR A 411 28.57 -33.71 36.40
N SER A 412 29.00 -32.92 35.41
CA SER A 412 30.19 -32.08 35.58
C SER A 412 29.73 -30.98 36.52
N THR A 413 30.29 -30.98 37.72
CA THR A 413 29.80 -30.22 38.89
C THR A 413 29.94 -28.70 38.78
N ASP A 414 30.43 -28.14 37.64
CA ASP A 414 30.77 -26.73 37.50
C ASP A 414 30.07 -25.97 36.36
N ALA A 415 29.36 -26.63 35.48
CA ALA A 415 28.68 -25.95 34.36
C ALA A 415 27.33 -25.34 34.77
N LYS A 416 27.23 -24.02 34.76
CA LYS A 416 25.99 -23.28 35.06
C LYS A 416 25.07 -23.20 33.86
N GLU A 417 23.76 -23.44 34.07
CA GLU A 417 22.74 -23.18 33.08
C GLU A 417 22.73 -21.70 32.70
N LEU A 418 22.92 -21.39 31.41
CA LEU A 418 22.86 -20.03 30.86
C LEU A 418 21.49 -19.70 30.29
N SER A 419 20.85 -20.66 29.66
CA SER A 419 19.55 -20.48 29.04
C SER A 419 18.87 -21.81 28.80
N ARG A 420 17.54 -21.79 28.77
CA ARG A 420 16.67 -22.95 28.57
C ARG A 420 15.63 -22.64 27.48
N TYR A 421 15.36 -23.63 26.66
CA TYR A 421 14.43 -23.51 25.54
C TYR A 421 13.49 -24.71 25.52
N SER A 422 12.25 -24.52 25.05
CA SER A 422 11.36 -25.63 24.66
C SER A 422 11.89 -26.34 23.42
N VAL A 423 11.35 -27.49 23.10
CA VAL A 423 11.68 -28.21 21.84
C VAL A 423 11.36 -27.41 20.58
N ASN A 424 10.48 -26.42 20.70
CA ASN A 424 10.09 -25.51 19.62
C ASN A 424 10.97 -24.23 19.57
N GLY A 425 12.10 -24.21 20.30
CA GLY A 425 13.04 -23.08 20.30
C GLY A 425 12.63 -21.88 21.17
N GLN A 426 11.49 -21.91 21.86
CA GLN A 426 11.05 -20.85 22.74
C GLN A 426 11.91 -20.81 24.01
N ARG A 427 12.47 -19.64 24.33
CA ARG A 427 13.23 -19.45 25.58
C ARG A 427 12.30 -19.58 26.79
N LEU A 428 12.71 -20.38 27.74
CA LEU A 428 11.98 -20.61 28.97
C LEU A 428 12.66 -19.87 30.14
N SER A 429 11.88 -19.17 30.93
CA SER A 429 12.35 -18.51 32.16
C SER A 429 12.48 -19.47 33.35
N ALA A 430 11.87 -20.64 33.25
CA ALA A 430 11.89 -21.72 34.24
C ALA A 430 11.72 -23.09 33.54
N PRO A 431 12.11 -24.21 34.17
CA PRO A 431 11.82 -25.54 33.65
C PRO A 431 10.34 -25.73 33.35
N ALA A 432 9.99 -26.08 32.10
CA ALA A 432 8.63 -26.40 31.71
C ALA A 432 8.46 -27.91 31.54
N LYS A 433 7.28 -28.44 31.87
CA LYS A 433 6.97 -29.88 31.74
C LYS A 433 7.23 -30.34 30.30
N GLY A 434 7.92 -31.47 30.17
CA GLY A 434 8.32 -32.05 28.90
C GLY A 434 9.82 -31.89 28.63
N LEU A 435 10.24 -31.99 27.35
CA LEU A 435 11.63 -31.90 26.95
C LEU A 435 12.08 -30.45 26.80
N ASN A 436 13.17 -30.07 27.50
CA ASN A 436 13.76 -28.74 27.43
C ASN A 436 15.18 -28.84 26.85
N ILE A 437 15.60 -27.86 26.07
CA ILE A 437 16.98 -27.70 25.58
C ILE A 437 17.67 -26.69 26.48
N VAL A 438 18.75 -27.11 27.16
CA VAL A 438 19.47 -26.26 28.12
C VAL A 438 20.89 -26.01 27.64
N LYS A 439 21.29 -24.75 27.56
CA LYS A 439 22.65 -24.32 27.27
C LYS A 439 23.41 -24.04 28.56
N TYR A 440 24.61 -24.57 28.68
CA TYR A 440 25.46 -24.40 29.84
C TYR A 440 26.68 -23.50 29.57
N SER A 441 27.32 -23.04 30.64
CA SER A 441 28.47 -22.13 30.58
C SER A 441 29.74 -22.73 29.99
N ASP A 442 29.85 -24.04 29.90
CA ASP A 442 30.93 -24.79 29.22
C ASP A 442 30.70 -24.91 27.71
N GLY A 443 29.65 -24.30 27.16
CA GLY A 443 29.28 -24.38 25.76
C GLY A 443 28.42 -25.59 25.41
N SER A 444 28.23 -26.53 26.34
CA SER A 444 27.42 -27.73 26.10
C SER A 444 25.93 -27.36 26.02
N VAL A 445 25.21 -28.10 25.19
CA VAL A 445 23.74 -28.02 25.07
C VAL A 445 23.16 -29.41 25.41
N LYS A 446 22.25 -29.44 26.37
CA LYS A 446 21.64 -30.72 26.80
C LYS A 446 20.12 -30.69 26.69
N LYS A 447 19.52 -31.81 26.32
CA LYS A 447 18.06 -32.03 26.44
C LYS A 447 17.76 -32.50 27.87
N VAL A 448 16.90 -31.80 28.56
CA VAL A 448 16.51 -32.11 29.94
C VAL A 448 15.01 -32.40 29.98
N ALA A 449 14.64 -33.59 30.36
CA ALA A 449 13.24 -33.96 30.62
C ALA A 449 12.81 -33.38 31.98
N VAL A 450 11.73 -32.61 31.98
CA VAL A 450 11.08 -32.07 33.19
C VAL A 450 9.75 -32.77 33.37
N GLN A 451 9.59 -33.48 34.46
CA GLN A 451 8.39 -34.25 34.82
C GLN A 451 7.25 -33.35 35.32
#